data_31883fec3dad86c7e2c1e9b8f4af195d
#
_entry.id   31883fec3dad86c7e2c1e9b8f4af195d
#
_cell.length_a   1.000
_cell.length_b   1.000
_cell.length_c   1.000
_cell.angle_alpha   90.00
_cell.angle_beta   90.00
_cell.angle_gamma   90.00
#
_symmetry.space_group_name_H-M   'P 1'
#
loop_
_entity.id
_entity.type
_entity.pdbx_description
1 polymer ?
#
loop_
_entity_poly.entity_id
_entity_poly.type
_entity_poly.pdbx_seq_one_letter_code
_entity_poly.pdbx_strand_id
1 'polypeptide(L)'
;IYNHVHADTTGELVKHMPHELKYKKRTKRHRETKATNIANRTSIHDRPKEADGKRFGDWEMDTIVDSHGHAIVTLTERSTNFLLMAKLPNGRKAIPTANAVIRLLYPYRDSLKTITTDNGSEFAEHLEITKKLSKNGQDKVIVYFADSYCSWQKGAIENANKLIRKYIPKNANFDNFSNVKILKIQKKLNRRPREKLNFEAPVKCFFNSLL
;
A
#
# COMPACT_ATOMS: atom_id res chain seq x y z
N ILE A 1 -11.03 1.51 -26.15
CA ILE A 1 -10.41 0.20 -25.96
C ILE A 1 -11.41 -0.79 -25.34
N TYR A 2 -12.02 -0.52 -24.16
CA TYR A 2 -12.93 -1.47 -23.50
C TYR A 2 -14.14 -1.84 -24.36
N ASN A 3 -14.80 -0.88 -25.03
CA ASN A 3 -15.93 -1.15 -25.91
C ASN A 3 -15.54 -2.06 -27.08
N HIS A 4 -14.32 -1.92 -27.61
CA HIS A 4 -13.80 -2.78 -28.66
C HIS A 4 -13.57 -4.21 -28.16
N VAL A 5 -12.99 -4.35 -26.96
CA VAL A 5 -12.79 -5.66 -26.32
C VAL A 5 -14.13 -6.35 -26.00
N HIS A 6 -15.14 -5.58 -25.57
CA HIS A 6 -16.50 -6.13 -25.34
C HIS A 6 -17.22 -6.54 -26.61
N ALA A 7 -16.89 -5.93 -27.75
CA ALA A 7 -17.43 -6.31 -29.06
C ALA A 7 -16.72 -7.52 -29.70
N ASP A 8 -15.62 -7.98 -29.13
CA ASP A 8 -14.87 -9.15 -29.61
C ASP A 8 -15.64 -10.44 -29.27
N THR A 9 -16.27 -11.03 -30.29
CA THR A 9 -17.02 -12.29 -30.18
C THR A 9 -16.12 -13.51 -30.02
N THR A 10 -14.83 -13.41 -30.36
CA THR A 10 -13.86 -14.51 -30.27
C THR A 10 -13.28 -14.65 -28.85
N GLY A 11 -13.35 -13.58 -28.04
CA GLY A 11 -12.80 -13.53 -26.69
C GLY A 11 -11.26 -13.50 -26.62
N GLU A 12 -10.57 -13.39 -27.77
CA GLU A 12 -9.12 -13.33 -27.81
C GLU A 12 -8.56 -12.07 -27.17
N LEU A 13 -9.19 -10.91 -27.43
CA LEU A 13 -8.75 -9.63 -26.88
C LEU A 13 -8.85 -9.59 -25.34
N VAL A 14 -9.84 -10.28 -24.76
CA VAL A 14 -10.02 -10.38 -23.30
C VAL A 14 -8.81 -11.01 -22.62
N LYS A 15 -8.17 -12.01 -23.24
CA LYS A 15 -6.98 -12.70 -22.70
C LYS A 15 -5.79 -11.75 -22.50
N HIS A 16 -5.71 -10.70 -23.29
CA HIS A 16 -4.65 -9.70 -23.21
C HIS A 16 -4.98 -8.55 -22.25
N MET A 17 -6.20 -8.51 -21.69
CA MET A 17 -6.60 -7.49 -20.72
C MET A 17 -6.04 -7.80 -19.32
N PRO A 18 -5.62 -6.78 -18.55
CA PRO A 18 -4.98 -6.95 -17.24
C PRO A 18 -5.74 -7.80 -16.22
N HIS A 19 -7.05 -7.94 -16.35
CA HIS A 19 -7.92 -8.69 -15.43
C HIS A 19 -8.89 -9.61 -16.17
N GLU A 20 -8.66 -9.89 -17.48
CA GLU A 20 -9.54 -10.71 -18.32
C GLU A 20 -11.03 -10.33 -18.20
N LEU A 21 -11.35 -9.06 -17.89
CA LEU A 21 -12.70 -8.50 -17.63
C LEU A 21 -13.53 -9.28 -16.58
N LYS A 22 -12.91 -10.10 -15.75
CA LYS A 22 -13.61 -10.92 -14.74
C LYS A 22 -14.09 -10.08 -13.56
N TYR A 23 -15.21 -9.42 -13.71
CA TYR A 23 -15.97 -8.86 -12.59
C TYR A 23 -16.87 -9.95 -11.97
N LYS A 24 -16.32 -10.79 -11.09
CA LYS A 24 -17.18 -11.61 -10.22
C LYS A 24 -17.87 -10.68 -9.23
N LYS A 25 -19.21 -10.54 -9.31
CA LYS A 25 -20.00 -9.98 -8.21
C LYS A 25 -19.71 -10.79 -6.96
N ARG A 26 -19.00 -10.21 -6.01
CA ARG A 26 -18.75 -10.82 -4.71
C ARG A 26 -20.06 -10.82 -3.95
N THR A 27 -20.68 -12.00 -3.78
CA THR A 27 -21.73 -12.18 -2.79
C THR A 27 -21.18 -11.76 -1.43
N LYS A 28 -21.82 -10.75 -0.80
CA LYS A 28 -21.51 -10.31 0.55
C LYS A 28 -21.80 -11.46 1.52
N ARG A 29 -20.79 -12.28 1.81
CA ARG A 29 -20.84 -13.10 3.02
C ARG A 29 -20.53 -12.16 4.17
N HIS A 30 -21.54 -11.83 4.96
CA HIS A 30 -21.38 -11.28 6.30
C HIS A 30 -20.63 -12.31 7.15
N ARG A 31 -19.30 -12.23 7.17
CA ARG A 31 -18.54 -12.78 8.28
C ARG A 31 -18.43 -11.65 9.30
N GLU A 32 -19.04 -11.86 10.46
CA GLU A 32 -18.68 -11.09 11.65
C GLU A 32 -17.20 -11.32 11.91
N THR A 33 -16.37 -10.45 11.38
CA THR A 33 -14.95 -10.43 11.75
C THR A 33 -14.89 -9.82 13.13
N LYS A 34 -14.41 -10.60 14.13
CA LYS A 34 -14.00 -10.06 15.43
C LYS A 34 -13.18 -8.82 15.17
N ALA A 35 -13.68 -7.66 15.58
CA ALA A 35 -12.96 -6.41 15.47
C ALA A 35 -11.63 -6.60 16.20
N THR A 36 -10.52 -6.51 15.49
CA THR A 36 -9.20 -6.49 16.10
C THR A 36 -9.13 -5.22 16.94
N ASN A 37 -9.11 -5.41 18.27
CA ASN A 37 -9.14 -4.30 19.21
C ASN A 37 -7.71 -3.73 19.32
N ILE A 38 -7.32 -2.90 18.33
CA ILE A 38 -6.05 -2.17 18.36
C ILE A 38 -6.22 -1.01 19.35
N ALA A 39 -5.48 -1.04 20.45
CA ALA A 39 -5.55 -0.01 21.48
C ALA A 39 -5.05 1.36 20.94
N ASN A 40 -5.66 2.44 21.41
CA ASN A 40 -5.23 3.84 21.13
C ASN A 40 -5.12 4.19 19.63
N ARG A 41 -5.91 3.56 18.76
CA ARG A 41 -5.93 3.88 17.34
C ARG A 41 -6.58 5.25 17.09
N THR A 42 -5.99 6.03 16.18
CA THR A 42 -6.58 7.29 15.71
C THR A 42 -7.46 7.01 14.48
N SER A 43 -8.69 7.50 14.50
CA SER A 43 -9.62 7.32 13.38
C SER A 43 -9.17 8.08 12.14
N ILE A 44 -9.50 7.56 10.94
CA ILE A 44 -9.29 8.27 9.69
C ILE A 44 -10.08 9.58 9.62
N HIS A 45 -11.18 9.70 10.37
CA HIS A 45 -11.98 10.92 10.44
C HIS A 45 -11.25 12.08 11.14
N ASP A 46 -10.24 11.78 11.96
CA ASP A 46 -9.37 12.75 12.62
C ASP A 46 -8.18 13.16 11.74
N ARG A 47 -8.05 12.57 10.54
CA ARG A 47 -6.97 12.88 9.60
C ARG A 47 -7.15 14.29 9.05
N PRO A 48 -6.08 15.14 9.03
CA PRO A 48 -6.14 16.49 8.49
C PRO A 48 -6.70 16.53 7.07
N LYS A 49 -7.51 17.54 6.75
CA LYS A 49 -8.12 17.74 5.43
C LYS A 49 -7.07 17.90 4.32
N GLU A 50 -5.92 18.45 4.67
CA GLU A 50 -4.76 18.63 3.80
C GLU A 50 -4.17 17.30 3.31
N ALA A 51 -4.43 16.19 4.03
CA ALA A 51 -4.05 14.84 3.62
C ALA A 51 -5.02 14.29 2.55
N ASP A 52 -5.28 15.10 1.50
CA ASP A 52 -6.21 14.83 0.41
C ASP A 52 -5.63 13.97 -0.73
N GLY A 53 -4.34 13.60 -0.63
CA GLY A 53 -3.58 12.87 -1.64
C GLY A 53 -2.86 13.74 -2.67
N LYS A 54 -2.84 15.07 -2.45
CA LYS A 54 -2.01 16.04 -3.20
C LYS A 54 -0.82 16.49 -2.37
N ARG A 55 -0.98 16.60 -1.04
CA ARG A 55 0.08 16.97 -0.12
C ARG A 55 1.14 15.88 -0.09
N PHE A 56 2.42 16.27 -0.26
CA PHE A 56 3.56 15.37 -0.12
C PHE A 56 3.80 14.97 1.34
N GLY A 57 4.23 13.72 1.54
CA GLY A 57 4.53 13.18 2.86
C GLY A 57 3.38 12.41 3.53
N ASP A 58 2.23 12.25 2.85
CA ASP A 58 1.12 11.41 3.30
C ASP A 58 1.22 10.01 2.69
N TRP A 59 1.32 9.00 3.55
CA TRP A 59 1.53 7.62 3.13
C TRP A 59 0.33 6.73 3.42
N GLU A 60 0.17 5.71 2.61
CA GLU A 60 -0.73 4.58 2.88
C GLU A 60 0.11 3.32 3.03
N MET A 61 -0.24 2.47 4.02
CA MET A 61 0.42 1.18 4.22
C MET A 61 -0.57 0.03 4.23
N ASP A 62 -0.09 -1.13 3.79
CA ASP A 62 -0.85 -2.36 3.73
C ASP A 62 0.10 -3.57 3.77
N THR A 63 -0.44 -4.77 3.90
CA THR A 63 0.31 -6.01 3.74
C THR A 63 -0.32 -6.88 2.65
N ILE A 64 0.52 -7.42 1.79
CA ILE A 64 0.10 -8.51 0.90
C ILE A 64 0.60 -9.83 1.46
N VAL A 65 -0.26 -10.85 1.42
CA VAL A 65 0.04 -12.18 1.96
C VAL A 65 -0.14 -13.25 0.90
N ASP A 66 0.58 -14.35 1.05
CA ASP A 66 0.40 -15.58 0.27
C ASP A 66 -0.45 -16.61 1.04
N SER A 67 -0.67 -17.77 0.43
CA SER A 67 -1.41 -18.88 1.05
C SER A 67 -0.65 -19.59 2.17
N HIS A 68 0.66 -19.34 2.31
CA HIS A 68 1.55 -19.96 3.31
C HIS A 68 1.76 -19.07 4.53
N GLY A 69 1.15 -17.88 4.57
CA GLY A 69 1.28 -16.93 5.68
C GLY A 69 2.48 -16.00 5.60
N HIS A 70 3.27 -16.05 4.50
CA HIS A 70 4.32 -15.07 4.27
C HIS A 70 3.73 -13.72 3.90
N ALA A 71 4.39 -12.65 4.28
CA ALA A 71 3.88 -11.31 4.06
C ALA A 71 4.95 -10.35 3.51
N ILE A 72 4.49 -9.39 2.72
CA ILE A 72 5.27 -8.25 2.26
C ILE A 72 4.52 -7.00 2.69
N VAL A 73 5.16 -6.13 3.48
CA VAL A 73 4.63 -4.80 3.77
C VAL A 73 4.83 -3.90 2.56
N THR A 74 3.82 -3.13 2.24
CA THR A 74 3.79 -2.18 1.13
C THR A 74 3.43 -0.80 1.65
N LEU A 75 4.12 0.22 1.17
CA LEU A 75 3.93 1.62 1.54
C LEU A 75 3.88 2.45 0.26
N THR A 76 2.90 3.33 0.14
CA THR A 76 2.77 4.22 -1.03
C THR A 76 2.62 5.65 -0.57
N GLU A 77 3.48 6.55 -1.06
CA GLU A 77 3.30 7.99 -0.90
C GLU A 77 2.16 8.46 -1.83
N ARG A 78 1.19 9.17 -1.24
CA ARG A 78 -0.12 9.39 -1.89
C ARG A 78 -0.07 10.37 -3.06
N SER A 79 0.76 11.39 -2.99
CA SER A 79 0.85 12.41 -4.05
C SER A 79 1.61 11.90 -5.28
N THR A 80 2.74 11.23 -5.07
CA THR A 80 3.66 10.77 -6.10
C THR A 80 3.47 9.31 -6.53
N ASN A 81 2.66 8.52 -5.78
CA ASN A 81 2.54 7.08 -5.94
C ASN A 81 3.90 6.33 -5.82
N PHE A 82 4.87 6.91 -5.12
CA PHE A 82 6.14 6.26 -4.83
C PHE A 82 5.94 5.10 -3.88
N LEU A 83 6.47 3.93 -4.25
CA LEU A 83 6.24 2.66 -3.59
C LEU A 83 7.49 2.19 -2.85
N LEU A 84 7.32 1.75 -1.61
CA LEU A 84 8.32 1.00 -0.85
C LEU A 84 7.76 -0.37 -0.48
N MET A 85 8.63 -1.38 -0.47
CA MET A 85 8.26 -2.77 -0.16
C MET A 85 9.31 -3.45 0.68
N ALA A 86 8.89 -4.32 1.62
CA ALA A 86 9.79 -5.21 2.33
C ALA A 86 9.12 -6.55 2.65
N LYS A 87 9.83 -7.67 2.41
CA LYS A 87 9.40 -8.99 2.89
C LYS A 87 9.53 -9.03 4.42
N LEU A 88 8.51 -9.55 5.08
CA LEU A 88 8.50 -9.74 6.53
C LEU A 88 9.09 -11.13 6.86
N PRO A 89 10.00 -11.22 7.86
CA PRO A 89 10.69 -12.49 8.14
C PRO A 89 9.78 -13.59 8.69
N ASN A 90 8.76 -13.22 9.46
CA ASN A 90 7.91 -14.17 10.20
C ASN A 90 6.42 -13.97 9.89
N GLY A 91 6.09 -13.71 8.63
CA GLY A 91 4.71 -13.46 8.22
C GLY A 91 4.15 -12.15 8.75
N ARG A 92 2.83 -12.08 8.87
CA ARG A 92 2.07 -10.87 9.22
C ARG A 92 1.98 -10.69 10.74
N LYS A 93 3.09 -10.30 11.39
CA LYS A 93 3.16 -10.04 12.83
C LYS A 93 3.42 -8.56 13.10
N ALA A 94 2.92 -8.01 14.22
CA ALA A 94 2.95 -6.58 14.53
C ALA A 94 4.39 -6.03 14.65
N ILE A 95 5.23 -6.61 15.50
CA ILE A 95 6.61 -6.13 15.71
C ILE A 95 7.46 -6.16 14.44
N PRO A 96 7.54 -7.28 13.67
CA PRO A 96 8.26 -7.29 12.39
C PRO A 96 7.72 -6.28 11.39
N THR A 97 6.41 -6.06 11.35
CA THR A 97 5.78 -5.07 10.46
C THR A 97 6.20 -3.65 10.86
N ALA A 98 6.10 -3.29 12.15
CA ALA A 98 6.51 -1.98 12.65
C ALA A 98 8.00 -1.71 12.35
N ASN A 99 8.89 -2.67 12.62
CA ASN A 99 10.33 -2.55 12.35
C ASN A 99 10.60 -2.34 10.85
N ALA A 100 9.89 -3.05 9.97
CA ALA A 100 10.03 -2.90 8.52
C ALA A 100 9.55 -1.52 8.06
N VAL A 101 8.41 -1.04 8.55
CA VAL A 101 7.84 0.28 8.25
C VAL A 101 8.81 1.39 8.70
N ILE A 102 9.30 1.32 9.94
CA ILE A 102 10.26 2.28 10.48
C ILE A 102 11.51 2.32 9.60
N ARG A 103 12.12 1.17 9.31
CA ARG A 103 13.32 1.11 8.47
C ARG A 103 13.10 1.71 7.08
N LEU A 104 11.95 1.46 6.45
CA LEU A 104 11.64 1.96 5.12
C LEU A 104 11.39 3.47 5.10
N LEU A 105 10.73 4.02 6.12
CA LEU A 105 10.35 5.43 6.16
C LEU A 105 11.36 6.33 6.87
N TYR A 106 12.25 5.78 7.69
CA TYR A 106 13.23 6.56 8.45
C TYR A 106 14.08 7.51 7.61
N PRO A 107 14.56 7.14 6.37
CA PRO A 107 15.28 8.05 5.51
C PRO A 107 14.47 9.27 5.06
N TYR A 108 13.14 9.20 5.12
CA TYR A 108 12.19 10.21 4.64
C TYR A 108 11.42 10.88 5.78
N ARG A 109 11.81 10.64 7.05
CA ARG A 109 11.05 11.09 8.24
C ARG A 109 10.85 12.59 8.28
N ASP A 110 11.75 13.37 7.66
CA ASP A 110 11.71 14.84 7.69
C ASP A 110 10.55 15.42 6.85
N SER A 111 10.12 14.69 5.84
CA SER A 111 8.98 15.03 5.01
C SER A 111 7.70 14.25 5.35
N LEU A 112 7.80 13.28 6.27
CA LEU A 112 6.69 12.40 6.64
C LEU A 112 5.64 13.18 7.47
N LYS A 113 4.38 13.11 7.04
CA LYS A 113 3.25 13.80 7.68
C LYS A 113 2.28 12.81 8.33
N THR A 114 1.67 11.95 7.53
CA THR A 114 0.68 10.97 8.02
C THR A 114 0.92 9.60 7.41
N ILE A 115 0.44 8.56 8.11
CA ILE A 115 0.36 7.20 7.59
C ILE A 115 -1.08 6.72 7.74
N THR A 116 -1.67 6.15 6.70
CA THR A 116 -3.03 5.57 6.77
C THR A 116 -2.96 4.06 6.54
N THR A 117 -3.66 3.30 7.38
CA THR A 117 -3.72 1.83 7.30
C THR A 117 -5.14 1.31 7.52
N ASP A 118 -5.35 -0.02 7.41
CA ASP A 118 -6.57 -0.67 7.87
C ASP A 118 -6.45 -1.17 9.33
N ASN A 119 -7.47 -1.89 9.78
CA ASN A 119 -7.54 -2.43 11.13
C ASN A 119 -6.88 -3.83 11.25
N GLY A 120 -5.86 -4.13 10.44
CA GLY A 120 -5.11 -5.38 10.54
C GLY A 120 -4.32 -5.47 11.84
N SER A 121 -4.31 -6.65 12.47
CA SER A 121 -3.57 -6.89 13.72
C SER A 121 -2.06 -6.66 13.59
N GLU A 122 -1.52 -6.74 12.39
CA GLU A 122 -0.13 -6.44 12.07
C GLU A 122 0.26 -4.97 12.27
N PHE A 123 -0.73 -4.08 12.43
CA PHE A 123 -0.51 -2.65 12.68
C PHE A 123 -0.74 -2.28 14.16
N ALA A 124 -0.82 -3.27 15.06
CA ALA A 124 -1.02 -3.03 16.49
C ALA A 124 0.12 -2.20 17.12
N GLU A 125 1.34 -2.30 16.60
CA GLU A 125 2.52 -1.53 17.06
C GLU A 125 2.63 -0.14 16.41
N HIS A 126 1.51 0.47 16.01
CA HIS A 126 1.48 1.79 15.38
C HIS A 126 2.04 2.91 16.26
N LEU A 127 1.93 2.80 17.58
CA LEU A 127 2.51 3.77 18.51
C LEU A 127 4.04 3.78 18.46
N GLU A 128 4.68 2.62 18.29
CA GLU A 128 6.14 2.54 18.11
C GLU A 128 6.56 3.15 16.76
N ILE A 129 5.78 2.93 15.70
CA ILE A 129 5.98 3.60 14.40
C ILE A 129 5.92 5.11 14.58
N THR A 130 4.86 5.63 15.22
CA THR A 130 4.70 7.05 15.53
C THR A 130 5.90 7.60 16.30
N LYS A 131 6.29 6.93 17.39
CA LYS A 131 7.40 7.34 18.28
C LYS A 131 8.73 7.43 17.53
N LYS A 132 9.07 6.43 16.72
CA LYS A 132 10.37 6.35 16.03
C LYS A 132 10.47 7.26 14.80
N LEU A 133 9.34 7.57 14.16
CA LEU A 133 9.32 8.41 12.96
C LEU A 133 9.05 9.89 13.26
N SER A 134 8.48 10.21 14.43
CA SER A 134 8.32 11.60 14.89
C SER A 134 9.66 12.16 15.37
N LYS A 135 9.88 13.46 15.11
CA LYS A 135 11.02 14.19 15.65
C LYS A 135 10.69 14.75 17.04
N ASN A 136 11.70 14.84 17.90
CA ASN A 136 11.57 15.49 19.20
C ASN A 136 11.22 16.98 19.01
N GLY A 137 10.07 17.40 19.56
CA GLY A 137 9.63 18.81 19.55
C GLY A 137 9.05 19.33 18.22
N GLN A 138 8.82 18.47 17.23
CA GLN A 138 8.19 18.82 15.94
C GLN A 138 6.92 18.01 15.69
N ASP A 139 6.27 18.28 14.54
CA ASP A 139 5.01 17.64 14.13
C ASP A 139 5.05 16.13 14.31
N LYS A 140 4.09 15.63 15.06
CA LYS A 140 3.97 14.21 15.36
C LYS A 140 3.43 13.47 14.15
N VAL A 141 4.17 12.47 13.66
CA VAL A 141 3.66 11.53 12.66
C VAL A 141 2.55 10.69 13.29
N ILE A 142 1.36 10.70 12.70
CA ILE A 142 0.21 9.96 13.22
C ILE A 142 -0.17 8.86 12.24
N VAL A 143 -0.45 7.66 12.78
CA VAL A 143 -1.02 6.54 12.04
C VAL A 143 -2.54 6.57 12.17
N TYR A 144 -3.23 6.77 11.06
CA TYR A 144 -4.70 6.79 10.96
C TYR A 144 -5.23 5.46 10.48
N PHE A 145 -6.32 5.02 11.07
CA PHE A 145 -6.97 3.76 10.76
C PHE A 145 -8.23 3.98 9.94
N ALA A 146 -8.27 3.38 8.75
CA ALA A 146 -9.44 3.41 7.88
C ALA A 146 -10.62 2.65 8.50
N ASP A 147 -11.83 3.03 8.09
CA ASP A 147 -13.03 2.31 8.49
C ASP A 147 -13.04 0.89 7.91
N SER A 148 -13.67 -0.02 8.63
CA SER A 148 -13.86 -1.38 8.15
C SER A 148 -14.66 -1.39 6.84
N TYR A 149 -14.19 -2.15 5.86
CA TYR A 149 -14.80 -2.27 4.52
C TYR A 149 -14.77 -1.01 3.65
N CYS A 150 -14.06 0.05 4.06
CA CYS A 150 -13.92 1.31 3.33
C CYS A 150 -12.60 1.36 2.56
N SER A 151 -12.42 0.44 1.61
CA SER A 151 -11.17 0.31 0.83
C SER A 151 -10.82 1.58 0.04
N TRP A 152 -11.82 2.38 -0.37
CA TRP A 152 -11.60 3.64 -1.07
C TRP A 152 -10.82 4.68 -0.25
N GLN A 153 -10.82 4.57 1.07
CA GLN A 153 -10.04 5.44 1.97
C GLN A 153 -8.52 5.22 1.85
N LYS A 154 -8.11 4.10 1.21
CA LYS A 154 -6.72 3.71 0.91
C LYS A 154 -6.52 3.42 -0.58
N GLY A 155 -7.04 4.27 -1.45
CA GLY A 155 -7.04 4.04 -2.90
C GLY A 155 -5.66 3.98 -3.53
N ALA A 156 -4.67 4.71 -3.01
CA ALA A 156 -3.32 4.73 -3.56
C ALA A 156 -2.62 3.38 -3.36
N ILE A 157 -2.64 2.82 -2.14
CA ILE A 157 -2.02 1.53 -1.85
C ILE A 157 -2.76 0.37 -2.49
N GLU A 158 -4.09 0.42 -2.60
CA GLU A 158 -4.85 -0.60 -3.32
C GLU A 158 -4.44 -0.67 -4.79
N ASN A 159 -4.30 0.49 -5.44
CA ASN A 159 -3.82 0.54 -6.83
C ASN A 159 -2.37 0.03 -6.95
N ALA A 160 -1.48 0.40 -6.02
CA ALA A 160 -0.13 -0.12 -5.97
C ALA A 160 -0.13 -1.65 -5.81
N ASN A 161 -0.93 -2.20 -4.89
CA ASN A 161 -1.03 -3.64 -4.67
C ASN A 161 -1.57 -4.38 -5.91
N LYS A 162 -2.52 -3.80 -6.66
CA LYS A 162 -2.96 -4.35 -7.96
C LYS A 162 -1.80 -4.46 -8.96
N LEU A 163 -0.92 -3.46 -9.00
CA LEU A 163 0.25 -3.48 -9.87
C LEU A 163 1.31 -4.47 -9.41
N ILE A 164 1.55 -4.58 -8.10
CA ILE A 164 2.45 -5.57 -7.51
C ILE A 164 1.99 -6.98 -7.87
N ARG A 165 0.67 -7.25 -7.83
CA ARG A 165 0.09 -8.55 -8.14
C ARG A 165 0.31 -9.02 -9.59
N LYS A 166 0.70 -8.14 -10.51
CA LYS A 166 1.15 -8.53 -11.86
C LYS A 166 2.53 -9.21 -11.85
N TYR A 167 3.35 -8.95 -10.84
CA TYR A 167 4.69 -9.52 -10.68
C TYR A 167 4.75 -10.60 -9.58
N ILE A 168 3.89 -10.47 -8.58
CA ILE A 168 3.75 -11.39 -7.45
C ILE A 168 2.28 -11.84 -7.42
N PRO A 169 1.87 -12.83 -8.21
CA PRO A 169 0.50 -13.32 -8.28
C PRO A 169 -0.02 -13.74 -6.90
N LYS A 170 -1.34 -13.71 -6.71
CA LYS A 170 -1.96 -14.02 -5.42
C LYS A 170 -1.66 -15.44 -4.93
N ASN A 171 -1.47 -16.38 -5.87
CA ASN A 171 -1.18 -17.79 -5.60
C ASN A 171 0.32 -18.10 -5.56
N ALA A 172 1.19 -17.10 -5.70
CA ALA A 172 2.63 -17.31 -5.66
C ALA A 172 3.08 -17.54 -4.21
N ASN A 173 4.00 -18.50 -4.01
CA ASN A 173 4.71 -18.65 -2.74
C ASN A 173 5.77 -17.54 -2.63
N PHE A 174 5.72 -16.74 -1.55
CA PHE A 174 6.64 -15.61 -1.37
C PHE A 174 8.06 -16.04 -1.01
N ASP A 175 8.30 -17.30 -0.68
CA ASP A 175 9.67 -17.82 -0.50
C ASP A 175 10.46 -17.79 -1.81
N ASN A 176 9.79 -17.92 -2.95
CA ASN A 176 10.41 -17.82 -4.27
C ASN A 176 10.79 -16.37 -4.65
N PHE A 177 10.53 -15.41 -3.75
CA PHE A 177 10.84 -13.99 -3.94
C PHE A 177 11.86 -13.54 -2.90
N SER A 178 13.12 -13.52 -3.29
CA SER A 178 14.19 -12.93 -2.47
C SER A 178 13.99 -11.41 -2.29
N ASN A 179 14.60 -10.84 -1.27
CA ASN A 179 14.58 -9.37 -1.04
C ASN A 179 15.09 -8.61 -2.27
N VAL A 180 16.08 -9.14 -2.98
CA VAL A 180 16.60 -8.55 -4.22
C VAL A 180 15.55 -8.54 -5.32
N LYS A 181 14.78 -9.62 -5.49
CA LYS A 181 13.70 -9.71 -6.47
C LYS A 181 12.58 -8.73 -6.14
N ILE A 182 12.19 -8.60 -4.86
CA ILE A 182 11.18 -7.62 -4.40
C ILE A 182 11.66 -6.19 -4.68
N LEU A 183 12.91 -5.87 -4.39
CA LEU A 183 13.49 -4.56 -4.68
C LEU A 183 13.53 -4.25 -6.19
N LYS A 184 13.84 -5.26 -7.04
CA LYS A 184 13.76 -5.10 -8.51
C LYS A 184 12.34 -4.76 -8.97
N ILE A 185 11.32 -5.43 -8.41
CA ILE A 185 9.91 -5.14 -8.72
C ILE A 185 9.55 -3.71 -8.27
N GLN A 186 9.91 -3.32 -7.05
CA GLN A 186 9.71 -1.97 -6.52
C GLN A 186 10.32 -0.91 -7.46
N LYS A 187 11.59 -1.08 -7.84
CA LYS A 187 12.28 -0.16 -8.76
C LYS A 187 11.57 -0.07 -10.11
N LYS A 188 11.12 -1.22 -10.67
CA LYS A 188 10.40 -1.25 -11.94
C LYS A 188 9.06 -0.50 -11.85
N LEU A 189 8.31 -0.67 -10.76
CA LEU A 189 7.03 0.03 -10.54
C LEU A 189 7.22 1.54 -10.33
N ASN A 190 8.27 1.96 -9.62
CA ASN A 190 8.59 3.36 -9.37
C ASN A 190 9.14 4.10 -10.61
N ARG A 191 9.66 3.38 -11.60
CA ARG A 191 10.10 3.95 -12.89
C ARG A 191 9.01 3.98 -13.95
N ARG A 192 7.87 3.34 -13.69
CA ARG A 192 6.77 3.31 -14.66
C ARG A 192 6.00 4.62 -14.64
N PRO A 193 5.89 5.36 -15.78
CA PRO A 193 5.10 6.57 -15.88
C PRO A 193 3.65 6.39 -15.40
N ARG A 194 3.07 7.42 -14.80
CA ARG A 194 1.69 7.44 -14.31
C ARG A 194 0.92 8.59 -14.94
N GLU A 195 -0.27 8.32 -15.44
CA GLU A 195 -1.17 9.34 -15.96
C GLU A 195 -1.44 10.44 -14.91
N LYS A 196 -1.72 10.05 -13.64
CA LYS A 196 -1.91 10.99 -12.51
C LYS A 196 -0.72 11.96 -12.34
N LEU A 197 0.47 11.60 -12.79
CA LEU A 197 1.70 12.39 -12.68
C LEU A 197 2.09 13.02 -14.03
N ASN A 198 1.12 13.28 -14.90
CA ASN A 198 1.37 13.77 -16.27
C ASN A 198 2.40 12.91 -17.02
N PHE A 199 2.29 11.58 -16.86
CA PHE A 199 3.19 10.57 -17.41
C PHE A 199 4.63 10.62 -16.88
N GLU A 200 4.88 11.34 -15.80
CA GLU A 200 6.14 11.24 -15.08
C GLU A 200 6.24 9.96 -14.24
N ALA A 201 7.47 9.56 -13.93
CA ALA A 201 7.73 8.40 -13.09
C ALA A 201 7.63 8.76 -11.60
N PRO A 202 6.99 7.91 -10.75
CA PRO A 202 6.92 8.11 -9.30
C PRO A 202 8.25 8.45 -8.63
N VAL A 203 9.33 7.79 -9.02
CA VAL A 203 10.68 8.04 -8.47
C VAL A 203 11.13 9.47 -8.72
N LYS A 204 10.91 10.01 -9.93
CA LYS A 204 11.29 11.39 -10.28
C LYS A 204 10.48 12.40 -9.46
N CYS A 205 9.15 12.24 -9.44
CA CYS A 205 8.27 13.13 -8.68
C CYS A 205 8.60 13.10 -7.19
N PHE A 206 8.82 11.92 -6.61
CA PHE A 206 9.13 11.77 -5.19
C PHE A 206 10.43 12.50 -4.80
N PHE A 207 11.52 12.26 -5.51
CA PHE A 207 12.80 12.90 -5.18
C PHE A 207 12.81 14.40 -5.45
N ASN A 208 12.09 14.87 -6.46
CA ASN A 208 11.91 16.31 -6.69
C ASN A 208 11.12 17.00 -5.56
N SER A 209 10.22 16.28 -4.89
CA SER A 209 9.45 16.81 -3.75
C SER A 209 10.20 16.77 -2.42
N LEU A 210 11.35 16.10 -2.35
CA LEU A 210 12.24 16.09 -1.19
C LEU A 210 13.23 17.25 -1.17
N LEU A 211 13.50 17.85 -2.33
CA LEU A 211 14.37 19.03 -2.50
C LEU A 211 13.63 20.31 -2.17
#